data_544bf5759efae16be57f08ac47723d75
#
_entry.id   544bf5759efae16be57f08ac47723d75
#
_cell.length_a   1.000
_cell.length_b   1.000
_cell.length_c   1.000
_cell.angle_alpha   90.00
_cell.angle_beta   90.00
_cell.angle_gamma   90.00
#
_symmetry.space_group_name_H-M   'P 1'
#
loop_
_entity.id
_entity.type
_entity.pdbx_description
1 polymer ?
#
loop_
_entity_poly.entity_id
_entity_poly.type
_entity_poly.pdbx_seq_one_letter_code
_entity_poly.pdbx_strand_id
1 'polypeptide(L)'
;MTVTIYDVAREAKVSMATVSRVVNGNQNVKPSTRDKVNEVIKRLNYRPNAVARGLASKKTTTVGVIIPDISNVYYSELARGLEDIATMYKYHTIISNSDNDSEKEQEIFNNLLSKQVDGIIFLGGTLTDETVDLIDKSSVPVVVSGTNDKDSKLASVNINYTEASKEIAESLIKKGAKKFAFVGGGYSEKAQDDAFKGLELALQEAGLEIEDNGKFVGNETYKDGSRAYEAVSQDKPDVILCISDEQAIGIVHAAQDAGVNVPNDLQVVSFNNTRLVHMVRPQLSSVTQPLYDIGAVGMRLLTKYMNDEQIDEPNVILPYRVEYRGTTK
;
A
#
# COMPACT_ATOMS: atom_id res chain seq x y z
N MET A 1 12.26 38.55 13.72
CA MET A 1 11.66 37.80 14.84
C MET A 1 10.42 37.10 14.34
N THR A 2 10.22 35.84 14.73
CA THR A 2 9.04 35.05 14.34
C THR A 2 7.84 35.55 15.15
N VAL A 3 6.73 35.91 14.50
CA VAL A 3 5.51 36.34 15.15
C VAL A 3 4.93 35.19 15.98
N THR A 4 4.54 35.45 17.22
CA THR A 4 4.02 34.44 18.14
C THR A 4 2.53 34.65 18.42
N ILE A 5 1.88 33.67 19.06
CA ILE A 5 0.49 33.80 19.50
C ILE A 5 0.32 34.95 20.51
N TYR A 6 1.38 35.29 21.30
CA TYR A 6 1.41 36.43 22.22
C TYR A 6 1.29 37.78 21.48
N ASP A 7 1.96 37.89 20.32
CA ASP A 7 1.92 39.13 19.53
C ASP A 7 0.53 39.34 18.95
N VAL A 8 -0.10 38.25 18.42
CA VAL A 8 -1.50 38.30 17.94
C VAL A 8 -2.47 38.67 19.08
N ALA A 9 -2.33 38.07 20.27
CA ALA A 9 -3.17 38.35 21.43
C ALA A 9 -3.06 39.82 21.87
N ARG A 10 -1.83 40.33 21.94
CA ARG A 10 -1.54 41.73 22.30
C ARG A 10 -2.18 42.69 21.31
N GLU A 11 -1.96 42.49 20.01
CA GLU A 11 -2.45 43.34 18.92
C GLU A 11 -3.99 43.31 18.81
N ALA A 12 -4.58 42.09 18.92
CA ALA A 12 -6.03 41.94 18.93
C ALA A 12 -6.71 42.33 20.23
N LYS A 13 -5.93 42.66 21.26
CA LYS A 13 -6.41 42.98 22.64
C LYS A 13 -7.35 41.90 23.21
N VAL A 14 -6.97 40.64 23.06
CA VAL A 14 -7.67 39.46 23.58
C VAL A 14 -6.69 38.54 24.31
N SER A 15 -7.22 37.54 25.04
CA SER A 15 -6.36 36.53 25.65
C SER A 15 -5.79 35.56 24.59
N MET A 16 -4.64 34.93 24.90
CA MET A 16 -4.08 33.84 24.07
C MET A 16 -5.08 32.69 23.86
N ALA A 17 -5.85 32.37 24.92
CA ALA A 17 -6.89 31.36 24.85
C ALA A 17 -7.96 31.73 23.81
N THR A 18 -8.28 33.00 23.64
CA THR A 18 -9.22 33.49 22.63
C THR A 18 -8.62 33.36 21.23
N VAL A 19 -7.34 33.74 21.04
CA VAL A 19 -6.64 33.54 19.76
C VAL A 19 -6.60 32.05 19.40
N SER A 20 -6.23 31.19 20.34
CA SER A 20 -6.20 29.75 20.15
C SER A 20 -7.56 29.19 19.72
N ARG A 21 -8.65 29.62 20.35
CA ARG A 21 -10.03 29.23 19.97
C ARG A 21 -10.39 29.68 18.56
N VAL A 22 -10.01 30.89 18.17
CA VAL A 22 -10.25 31.40 16.80
C VAL A 22 -9.47 30.58 15.78
N VAL A 23 -8.19 30.36 16.02
CA VAL A 23 -7.29 29.57 15.15
C VAL A 23 -7.78 28.12 14.98
N ASN A 24 -8.33 27.52 16.04
CA ASN A 24 -8.88 26.17 16.03
C ASN A 24 -10.34 26.09 15.56
N GLY A 25 -10.92 27.20 15.05
CA GLY A 25 -12.28 27.21 14.48
C GLY A 25 -13.40 27.06 15.50
N ASN A 26 -13.14 27.26 16.81
CA ASN A 26 -14.14 27.09 17.85
C ASN A 26 -15.29 28.07 17.67
N GLN A 27 -16.53 27.55 17.59
CA GLN A 27 -17.72 28.34 17.32
C GLN A 27 -18.16 29.24 18.48
N ASN A 28 -17.70 28.98 19.70
CA ASN A 28 -18.05 29.75 20.91
C ASN A 28 -17.34 31.10 21.03
N VAL A 29 -16.73 31.61 19.95
CA VAL A 29 -16.13 32.96 19.90
C VAL A 29 -17.05 33.89 19.15
N LYS A 30 -17.36 35.06 19.73
CA LYS A 30 -18.22 36.08 19.11
C LYS A 30 -17.69 36.44 17.72
N PRO A 31 -18.56 36.55 16.66
CA PRO A 31 -18.13 36.86 15.31
C PRO A 31 -17.20 38.08 15.22
N SER A 32 -17.54 39.19 15.87
CA SER A 32 -16.71 40.40 15.86
C SER A 32 -15.31 40.20 16.45
N THR A 33 -15.17 39.33 17.47
CA THR A 33 -13.88 38.99 18.03
C THR A 33 -13.07 38.09 17.10
N ARG A 34 -13.75 37.16 16.43
CA ARG A 34 -13.14 36.27 15.41
C ARG A 34 -12.58 37.08 14.25
N ASP A 35 -13.38 38.01 13.71
CA ASP A 35 -12.99 38.84 12.57
C ASP A 35 -11.76 39.69 12.93
N LYS A 36 -11.76 40.32 14.11
CA LYS A 36 -10.65 41.11 14.63
C LYS A 36 -9.36 40.28 14.77
N VAL A 37 -9.45 39.07 15.31
CA VAL A 37 -8.28 38.17 15.47
C VAL A 37 -7.77 37.74 14.11
N ASN A 38 -8.66 37.35 13.17
CA ASN A 38 -8.28 36.95 11.82
C ASN A 38 -7.59 38.08 11.04
N GLU A 39 -8.05 39.32 11.18
CA GLU A 39 -7.42 40.51 10.60
C GLU A 39 -5.98 40.69 11.11
N VAL A 40 -5.78 40.56 12.42
CA VAL A 40 -4.45 40.66 13.04
C VAL A 40 -3.54 39.51 12.58
N ILE A 41 -4.05 38.27 12.56
CA ILE A 41 -3.33 37.10 12.03
C ILE A 41 -2.83 37.36 10.60
N LYS A 42 -3.71 37.85 9.73
CA LYS A 42 -3.39 38.15 8.34
C LYS A 42 -2.35 39.30 8.23
N ARG A 43 -2.53 40.37 8.99
CA ARG A 43 -1.64 41.54 8.98
C ARG A 43 -0.24 41.19 9.48
N LEU A 44 -0.12 40.39 10.54
CA LEU A 44 1.15 39.97 11.12
C LEU A 44 1.76 38.76 10.40
N ASN A 45 1.08 38.20 9.40
CA ASN A 45 1.44 36.94 8.75
C ASN A 45 1.75 35.82 9.77
N TYR A 46 0.94 35.78 10.84
CA TYR A 46 1.09 34.78 11.89
C TYR A 46 0.70 33.39 11.36
N ARG A 47 1.59 32.43 11.54
CA ARG A 47 1.31 31.02 11.26
C ARG A 47 1.25 30.25 12.58
N PRO A 48 0.12 29.57 12.87
CA PRO A 48 0.01 28.74 14.07
C PRO A 48 1.11 27.69 14.10
N ASN A 49 1.78 27.56 15.24
CA ASN A 49 2.78 26.51 15.42
C ASN A 49 2.08 25.17 15.66
N ALA A 50 2.19 24.24 14.71
CA ALA A 50 1.59 22.91 14.79
C ALA A 50 2.13 22.10 15.98
N VAL A 51 3.42 22.25 16.32
CA VAL A 51 4.04 21.57 17.48
C VAL A 51 3.42 22.04 18.79
N ALA A 52 3.28 23.36 18.97
CA ALA A 52 2.65 23.91 20.18
C ALA A 52 1.16 23.51 20.29
N ARG A 53 0.48 23.35 19.16
CA ARG A 53 -0.91 22.87 19.11
C ARG A 53 -0.99 21.39 19.48
N GLY A 54 -0.11 20.57 18.92
CA GLY A 54 -0.02 19.13 19.22
C GLY A 54 0.23 18.86 20.71
N LEU A 55 1.14 19.61 21.34
CA LEU A 55 1.39 19.54 22.77
C LEU A 55 0.14 19.85 23.62
N ALA A 56 -0.67 20.82 23.19
CA ALA A 56 -1.88 21.20 23.91
C ALA A 56 -3.05 20.23 23.70
N SER A 57 -3.19 19.63 22.53
CA SER A 57 -4.28 18.72 22.15
C SER A 57 -3.95 17.26 22.35
N LYS A 58 -2.68 16.91 22.60
CA LYS A 58 -2.13 15.54 22.54
C LYS A 58 -2.37 14.83 21.20
N LYS A 59 -2.68 15.58 20.12
CA LYS A 59 -2.85 15.08 18.75
C LYS A 59 -2.06 15.99 17.80
N THR A 60 -1.22 15.39 16.97
CA THR A 60 -0.42 16.13 15.98
C THR A 60 -1.14 16.28 14.64
N THR A 61 -2.23 15.54 14.45
CA THR A 61 -2.94 15.38 13.17
C THR A 61 -2.00 14.90 12.05
N THR A 62 -1.09 14.00 12.39
CA THR A 62 -0.08 13.47 11.48
C THR A 62 -0.09 11.94 11.55
N VAL A 63 -0.05 11.30 10.39
CA VAL A 63 0.05 9.84 10.24
C VAL A 63 1.37 9.49 9.57
N GLY A 64 2.08 8.52 10.12
CA GLY A 64 3.25 7.92 9.49
C GLY A 64 2.84 6.89 8.45
N VAL A 65 3.52 6.87 7.32
CA VAL A 65 3.33 5.88 6.25
C VAL A 65 4.68 5.27 5.92
N ILE A 66 4.78 3.97 6.07
CA ILE A 66 5.98 3.21 5.73
C ILE A 66 5.68 2.42 4.47
N ILE A 67 6.51 2.58 3.45
CA ILE A 67 6.37 1.90 2.15
C ILE A 67 7.72 1.36 1.71
N PRO A 68 7.76 0.26 0.97
CA PRO A 68 9.02 -0.24 0.42
C PRO A 68 9.68 0.73 -0.57
N ASP A 69 8.94 1.19 -1.58
CA ASP A 69 9.46 2.08 -2.62
C ASP A 69 8.35 2.94 -3.24
N ILE A 70 8.42 4.27 -3.05
CA ILE A 70 7.45 5.21 -3.63
C ILE A 70 7.51 5.26 -5.16
N SER A 71 8.63 4.87 -5.77
CA SER A 71 8.79 4.88 -7.22
C SER A 71 8.02 3.74 -7.91
N ASN A 72 7.72 2.66 -7.20
CA ASN A 72 6.87 1.58 -7.70
C ASN A 72 5.41 2.03 -7.78
N VAL A 73 4.81 1.82 -8.96
CA VAL A 73 3.44 2.28 -9.27
C VAL A 73 2.40 1.65 -8.34
N TYR A 74 2.59 0.40 -7.93
CA TYR A 74 1.70 -0.29 -7.00
C TYR A 74 1.57 0.49 -5.68
N TYR A 75 2.69 0.82 -5.04
CA TYR A 75 2.68 1.53 -3.76
C TYR A 75 2.21 2.98 -3.90
N SER A 76 2.53 3.64 -5.01
CA SER A 76 2.08 5.01 -5.24
C SER A 76 0.55 5.11 -5.44
N GLU A 77 -0.10 4.08 -6.02
CA GLU A 77 -1.56 4.02 -6.13
C GLU A 77 -2.24 3.74 -4.78
N LEU A 78 -1.67 2.87 -3.95
CA LEU A 78 -2.09 2.66 -2.55
C LEU A 78 -1.98 3.97 -1.75
N ALA A 79 -0.81 4.62 -1.81
CA ALA A 79 -0.55 5.88 -1.11
C ALA A 79 -1.52 7.00 -1.54
N ARG A 80 -1.94 7.02 -2.80
CA ARG A 80 -2.91 7.99 -3.30
C ARG A 80 -4.27 7.87 -2.61
N GLY A 81 -4.80 6.65 -2.49
CA GLY A 81 -6.06 6.40 -1.80
C GLY A 81 -6.00 6.76 -0.31
N LEU A 82 -4.88 6.41 0.34
CA LEU A 82 -4.62 6.75 1.72
C LEU A 82 -4.61 8.28 1.92
N GLU A 83 -3.89 9.01 1.09
CA GLU A 83 -3.67 10.46 1.20
C GLU A 83 -4.97 11.26 1.02
N ASP A 84 -5.83 10.86 0.08
CA ASP A 84 -7.14 11.48 -0.11
C ASP A 84 -8.03 11.34 1.14
N ILE A 85 -8.01 10.18 1.79
CA ILE A 85 -8.77 9.95 3.03
C ILE A 85 -8.11 10.67 4.22
N ALA A 86 -6.79 10.67 4.32
CA ALA A 86 -6.09 11.45 5.35
C ALA A 86 -6.46 12.93 5.28
N THR A 87 -6.43 13.51 4.08
CA THR A 87 -6.84 14.90 3.82
C THR A 87 -8.30 15.14 4.22
N MET A 88 -9.22 14.23 3.90
CA MET A 88 -10.64 14.34 4.27
C MET A 88 -10.82 14.39 5.79
N TYR A 89 -10.05 13.61 6.54
CA TYR A 89 -10.04 13.61 8.01
C TYR A 89 -9.11 14.68 8.61
N LYS A 90 -8.50 15.55 7.78
CA LYS A 90 -7.57 16.63 8.18
C LYS A 90 -6.28 16.13 8.82
N TYR A 91 -5.83 14.96 8.44
CA TYR A 91 -4.50 14.45 8.76
C TYR A 91 -3.48 14.81 7.67
N HIS A 92 -2.25 14.99 8.07
CA HIS A 92 -1.08 15.09 7.20
C HIS A 92 -0.35 13.75 7.20
N THR A 93 0.27 13.39 6.09
CA THR A 93 1.04 12.15 5.98
C THR A 93 2.54 12.42 5.94
N ILE A 94 3.32 11.58 6.60
CA ILE A 94 4.78 11.50 6.46
C ILE A 94 5.09 10.16 5.82
N ILE A 95 5.48 10.16 4.55
CA ILE A 95 5.83 8.94 3.82
C ILE A 95 7.33 8.70 3.94
N SER A 96 7.72 7.47 4.26
CA SER A 96 9.11 7.03 4.39
C SER A 96 9.33 5.72 3.65
N ASN A 97 10.42 5.65 2.87
CA ASN A 97 10.82 4.44 2.14
C ASN A 97 11.66 3.53 3.01
N SER A 98 11.25 2.26 3.14
CA SER A 98 12.00 1.24 3.90
C SER A 98 12.99 0.45 3.03
N ASP A 99 12.83 0.44 1.70
CA ASP A 99 13.59 -0.39 0.77
C ASP A 99 13.49 -1.89 1.11
N ASN A 100 12.42 -2.29 1.81
CA ASN A 100 12.19 -3.63 2.36
C ASN A 100 13.37 -4.13 3.25
N ASP A 101 14.01 -3.19 3.94
CA ASP A 101 15.10 -3.45 4.88
C ASP A 101 14.54 -3.38 6.31
N SER A 102 14.59 -4.49 7.04
CA SER A 102 14.00 -4.62 8.38
C SER A 102 14.65 -3.68 9.41
N GLU A 103 15.96 -3.44 9.34
CA GLU A 103 16.63 -2.51 10.26
C GLU A 103 16.17 -1.08 9.99
N LYS A 104 16.09 -0.71 8.71
CA LYS A 104 15.59 0.59 8.27
C LYS A 104 14.12 0.80 8.62
N GLU A 105 13.28 -0.23 8.50
CA GLU A 105 11.88 -0.18 8.93
C GLU A 105 11.76 0.16 10.42
N GLN A 106 12.53 -0.51 11.27
CA GLN A 106 12.54 -0.25 12.71
C GLN A 106 13.02 1.17 13.02
N GLU A 107 14.07 1.64 12.34
CA GLU A 107 14.54 3.02 12.47
C GLU A 107 13.46 4.04 12.08
N ILE A 108 12.81 3.84 10.93
CA ILE A 108 11.72 4.70 10.45
C ILE A 108 10.56 4.69 11.43
N PHE A 109 10.15 3.51 11.92
CA PHE A 109 9.07 3.37 12.87
C PHE A 109 9.33 4.18 14.15
N ASN A 110 10.51 4.01 14.76
CA ASN A 110 10.93 4.74 15.94
C ASN A 110 11.02 6.27 15.69
N ASN A 111 11.49 6.67 14.50
CA ASN A 111 11.53 8.07 14.09
C ASN A 111 10.13 8.68 13.97
N LEU A 112 9.15 7.94 13.44
CA LEU A 112 7.76 8.38 13.38
C LEU A 112 7.15 8.53 14.79
N LEU A 113 7.39 7.57 15.69
CA LEU A 113 6.98 7.69 17.09
C LEU A 113 7.60 8.91 17.77
N SER A 114 8.90 9.18 17.54
CA SER A 114 9.58 10.35 18.08
C SER A 114 9.01 11.69 17.58
N LYS A 115 8.43 11.69 16.37
CA LYS A 115 7.69 12.83 15.80
C LYS A 115 6.26 12.92 16.32
N GLN A 116 5.87 12.01 17.21
CA GLN A 116 4.53 11.98 17.82
C GLN A 116 3.40 11.87 16.79
N VAL A 117 3.56 11.03 15.77
CA VAL A 117 2.46 10.71 14.85
C VAL A 117 1.31 10.08 15.64
N ASP A 118 0.08 10.30 15.20
CA ASP A 118 -1.13 9.80 15.88
C ASP A 118 -1.44 8.34 15.52
N GLY A 119 -0.84 7.83 14.42
CA GLY A 119 -0.94 6.46 13.97
C GLY A 119 0.02 6.17 12.82
N ILE A 120 0.22 4.89 12.49
CA ILE A 120 1.13 4.44 11.44
C ILE A 120 0.43 3.47 10.50
N ILE A 121 0.71 3.56 9.20
CA ILE A 121 0.29 2.57 8.19
C ILE A 121 1.52 2.02 7.48
N PHE A 122 1.59 0.69 7.41
CA PHE A 122 2.46 0.00 6.47
C PHE A 122 1.69 -0.25 5.17
N LEU A 123 2.24 0.17 4.04
CA LEU A 123 1.71 -0.10 2.71
C LEU A 123 2.58 -1.14 2.00
N GLY A 124 2.18 -2.40 2.06
CA GLY A 124 2.99 -3.50 1.55
C GLY A 124 4.18 -3.82 2.45
N GLY A 125 5.17 -4.46 1.88
CA GLY A 125 6.37 -4.89 2.61
C GLY A 125 6.25 -6.29 3.21
N THR A 126 7.38 -6.84 3.62
CA THR A 126 7.45 -8.10 4.37
C THR A 126 7.50 -7.76 5.85
N LEU A 127 6.49 -8.19 6.59
CA LEU A 127 6.45 -8.01 8.04
C LEU A 127 7.24 -9.14 8.70
N THR A 128 8.44 -8.84 9.17
CA THR A 128 9.23 -9.80 9.98
C THR A 128 8.66 -9.94 11.38
N ASP A 129 9.04 -11.02 12.08
CA ASP A 129 8.59 -11.22 13.46
C ASP A 129 9.01 -10.05 14.36
N GLU A 130 10.20 -9.46 14.11
CA GLU A 130 10.70 -8.28 14.82
C GLU A 130 9.84 -7.03 14.54
N THR A 131 9.40 -6.85 13.28
CA THR A 131 8.49 -5.74 12.92
C THR A 131 7.12 -5.91 13.57
N VAL A 132 6.58 -7.14 13.59
CA VAL A 132 5.31 -7.45 14.29
C VAL A 132 5.44 -7.19 15.79
N ASP A 133 6.53 -7.63 16.42
CA ASP A 133 6.81 -7.36 17.84
C ASP A 133 6.92 -5.86 18.15
N LEU A 134 7.48 -5.08 17.23
CA LEU A 134 7.57 -3.64 17.36
C LEU A 134 6.19 -2.97 17.28
N ILE A 135 5.36 -3.44 16.37
CA ILE A 135 3.97 -2.98 16.22
C ILE A 135 3.14 -3.30 17.47
N ASP A 136 3.25 -4.51 18.01
CA ASP A 136 2.51 -4.92 19.21
C ASP A 136 2.85 -4.08 20.45
N LYS A 137 4.09 -3.56 20.52
CA LYS A 137 4.57 -2.67 21.59
C LYS A 137 4.32 -1.19 21.31
N SER A 138 3.70 -0.86 20.18
CA SER A 138 3.48 0.52 19.76
C SER A 138 2.55 1.29 20.70
N SER A 139 2.90 2.54 20.95
CA SER A 139 2.04 3.48 21.71
C SER A 139 0.93 4.12 20.86
N VAL A 140 0.94 3.88 19.55
CA VAL A 140 -0.05 4.39 18.60
C VAL A 140 -0.62 3.25 17.77
N PRO A 141 -1.85 3.36 17.27
CA PRO A 141 -2.43 2.32 16.43
C PRO A 141 -1.66 2.16 15.11
N VAL A 142 -1.57 0.92 14.65
CA VAL A 142 -0.93 0.55 13.40
C VAL A 142 -1.90 -0.28 12.55
N VAL A 143 -1.94 -0.02 11.25
CA VAL A 143 -2.70 -0.78 10.25
C VAL A 143 -1.77 -1.18 9.12
N VAL A 144 -1.96 -2.36 8.55
CA VAL A 144 -1.23 -2.82 7.37
C VAL A 144 -2.17 -2.88 6.16
N SER A 145 -1.70 -2.52 4.97
CA SER A 145 -2.49 -2.52 3.74
C SER A 145 -1.66 -3.03 2.57
N GLY A 146 -2.19 -3.99 1.81
CA GLY A 146 -1.46 -4.66 0.74
C GLY A 146 -0.42 -5.67 1.24
N THR A 147 -0.46 -6.00 2.52
CA THR A 147 0.34 -7.05 3.18
C THR A 147 -0.38 -7.57 4.42
N ASN A 148 0.08 -8.68 4.97
CA ASN A 148 -0.38 -9.24 6.25
C ASN A 148 0.79 -9.79 7.04
N ASP A 149 0.64 -9.88 8.36
CA ASP A 149 1.47 -10.74 9.19
C ASP A 149 1.08 -12.22 9.02
N LYS A 150 2.00 -13.12 9.35
CA LYS A 150 1.80 -14.58 9.16
C LYS A 150 0.55 -15.11 9.87
N ASP A 151 0.25 -14.59 11.04
CA ASP A 151 -0.85 -15.03 11.90
C ASP A 151 -2.13 -14.21 11.74
N SER A 152 -2.13 -13.17 10.88
CA SER A 152 -3.24 -12.23 10.65
C SER A 152 -3.75 -11.57 11.94
N LYS A 153 -2.85 -11.24 12.86
CA LYS A 153 -3.16 -10.58 14.13
C LYS A 153 -3.32 -9.07 13.98
N LEU A 154 -2.60 -8.49 13.01
CA LEU A 154 -2.63 -7.06 12.76
C LEU A 154 -3.89 -6.65 11.99
N ALA A 155 -4.40 -5.47 12.28
CA ALA A 155 -5.47 -4.88 11.49
C ALA A 155 -5.01 -4.64 10.04
N SER A 156 -5.74 -5.19 9.06
CA SER A 156 -5.26 -5.23 7.69
C SER A 156 -6.33 -4.98 6.63
N VAL A 157 -5.88 -4.55 5.44
CA VAL A 157 -6.74 -4.42 4.25
C VAL A 157 -6.05 -5.06 3.05
N ASN A 158 -6.67 -6.09 2.48
CA ASN A 158 -6.11 -6.89 1.40
C ASN A 158 -7.18 -7.41 0.44
N ILE A 159 -6.76 -8.18 -0.57
CA ILE A 159 -7.62 -9.10 -1.34
C ILE A 159 -7.35 -10.54 -0.90
N ASN A 160 -8.18 -11.48 -1.36
CA ASN A 160 -7.91 -12.91 -1.20
C ASN A 160 -7.01 -13.40 -2.34
N TYR A 161 -5.68 -13.38 -2.13
CA TYR A 161 -4.70 -13.79 -3.14
C TYR A 161 -4.81 -15.28 -3.49
N THR A 162 -5.11 -16.14 -2.53
CA THR A 162 -5.28 -17.58 -2.76
C THR A 162 -6.43 -17.85 -3.71
N GLU A 163 -7.58 -17.23 -3.47
CA GLU A 163 -8.76 -17.39 -4.33
C GLU A 163 -8.54 -16.80 -5.71
N ALA A 164 -7.93 -15.61 -5.81
CA ALA A 164 -7.64 -14.95 -7.08
C ALA A 164 -6.71 -15.78 -7.96
N SER A 165 -5.65 -16.34 -7.37
CA SER A 165 -4.70 -17.19 -8.10
C SER A 165 -5.34 -18.51 -8.55
N LYS A 166 -6.13 -19.12 -7.66
CA LYS A 166 -6.86 -20.35 -7.98
C LYS A 166 -7.84 -20.13 -9.14
N GLU A 167 -8.64 -19.06 -9.11
CA GLU A 167 -9.60 -18.71 -10.17
C GLU A 167 -8.93 -18.55 -11.53
N ILE A 168 -7.80 -17.83 -11.59
CA ILE A 168 -7.03 -17.67 -12.84
C ILE A 168 -6.52 -19.01 -13.35
N ALA A 169 -5.87 -19.78 -12.50
CA ALA A 169 -5.30 -21.06 -12.88
C ALA A 169 -6.38 -22.01 -13.41
N GLU A 170 -7.51 -22.15 -12.70
CA GLU A 170 -8.64 -22.96 -13.16
C GLU A 170 -9.20 -22.51 -14.51
N SER A 171 -9.32 -21.18 -14.71
CA SER A 171 -9.80 -20.62 -15.98
C SER A 171 -8.89 -20.98 -17.14
N LEU A 172 -7.55 -20.87 -16.94
CA LEU A 172 -6.57 -21.17 -17.95
C LEU A 172 -6.42 -22.68 -18.21
N ILE A 173 -6.55 -23.51 -17.16
CA ILE A 173 -6.61 -24.98 -17.29
C ILE A 173 -7.82 -25.40 -18.14
N LYS A 174 -8.99 -24.84 -17.87
CA LYS A 174 -10.22 -25.09 -18.68
C LYS A 174 -10.03 -24.70 -20.16
N LYS A 175 -9.17 -23.74 -20.46
CA LYS A 175 -8.78 -23.33 -21.82
C LYS A 175 -7.65 -24.19 -22.41
N GLY A 176 -7.16 -25.19 -21.68
CA GLY A 176 -6.21 -26.19 -22.16
C GLY A 176 -4.76 -26.00 -21.74
N ALA A 177 -4.46 -25.05 -20.89
CA ALA A 177 -3.12 -24.89 -20.30
C ALA A 177 -2.80 -26.07 -19.34
N LYS A 178 -1.58 -26.58 -19.40
CA LYS A 178 -1.13 -27.75 -18.63
C LYS A 178 0.12 -27.49 -17.81
N LYS A 179 1.01 -26.62 -18.31
CA LYS A 179 2.28 -26.30 -17.67
C LYS A 179 2.26 -24.87 -17.16
N PHE A 180 2.46 -24.72 -15.86
CA PHE A 180 2.44 -23.44 -15.18
C PHE A 180 3.79 -23.14 -14.56
N ALA A 181 4.18 -21.86 -14.59
CA ALA A 181 5.25 -21.34 -13.79
C ALA A 181 4.75 -20.17 -12.94
N PHE A 182 5.42 -19.93 -11.82
CA PHE A 182 5.13 -18.84 -10.91
C PHE A 182 6.36 -17.96 -10.71
N VAL A 183 6.17 -16.66 -10.85
CA VAL A 183 7.23 -15.67 -10.60
C VAL A 183 6.77 -14.77 -9.48
N GLY A 184 7.47 -14.86 -8.38
CA GLY A 184 7.21 -14.15 -7.15
C GLY A 184 8.43 -13.37 -6.68
N GLY A 185 8.39 -12.99 -5.40
CA GLY A 185 9.38 -12.16 -4.75
C GLY A 185 8.91 -10.72 -4.63
N GLY A 186 9.80 -9.90 -4.10
CA GLY A 186 9.48 -8.51 -3.82
C GLY A 186 9.09 -8.25 -2.39
N TYR A 187 8.13 -7.36 -2.21
CA TYR A 187 7.93 -6.70 -0.92
C TYR A 187 6.77 -7.25 -0.08
N SER A 188 6.09 -8.32 -0.51
CA SER A 188 5.04 -8.96 0.29
C SER A 188 5.13 -10.48 0.18
N GLU A 189 5.94 -11.07 1.05
CA GLU A 189 6.15 -12.52 1.12
C GLU A 189 4.81 -13.27 1.33
N LYS A 190 3.97 -12.77 2.25
CA LYS A 190 2.67 -13.39 2.54
C LYS A 190 1.71 -13.38 1.34
N ALA A 191 1.61 -12.28 0.62
CA ALA A 191 0.78 -12.19 -0.59
C ALA A 191 1.27 -13.14 -1.69
N GLN A 192 2.59 -13.25 -1.85
CA GLN A 192 3.23 -14.20 -2.76
C GLN A 192 2.89 -15.65 -2.39
N ASP A 193 3.06 -16.02 -1.12
CA ASP A 193 2.80 -17.39 -0.65
C ASP A 193 1.33 -17.76 -0.80
N ASP A 194 0.42 -16.83 -0.51
CA ASP A 194 -1.00 -17.04 -0.69
C ASP A 194 -1.37 -17.19 -2.18
N ALA A 195 -0.77 -16.40 -3.07
CA ALA A 195 -0.98 -16.54 -4.51
C ALA A 195 -0.40 -17.87 -5.03
N PHE A 196 0.81 -18.24 -4.59
CA PHE A 196 1.41 -19.52 -4.96
C PHE A 196 0.56 -20.71 -4.50
N LYS A 197 0.10 -20.68 -3.26
CA LYS A 197 -0.82 -21.69 -2.70
C LYS A 197 -2.11 -21.83 -3.52
N GLY A 198 -2.67 -20.72 -4.00
CA GLY A 198 -3.86 -20.75 -4.87
C GLY A 198 -3.59 -21.46 -6.20
N LEU A 199 -2.43 -21.21 -6.81
CA LEU A 199 -1.99 -21.91 -8.01
C LEU A 199 -1.84 -23.41 -7.73
N GLU A 200 -1.13 -23.79 -6.66
CA GLU A 200 -0.95 -25.21 -6.30
C GLU A 200 -2.27 -25.94 -6.12
N LEU A 201 -3.23 -25.32 -5.43
CA LEU A 201 -4.56 -25.92 -5.25
C LEU A 201 -5.28 -26.18 -6.58
N ALA A 202 -5.26 -25.23 -7.50
CA ALA A 202 -5.88 -25.41 -8.83
C ALA A 202 -5.20 -26.51 -9.64
N LEU A 203 -3.87 -26.56 -9.61
CA LEU A 203 -3.10 -27.60 -10.31
C LEU A 203 -3.40 -28.99 -9.72
N GLN A 204 -3.39 -29.13 -8.39
CA GLN A 204 -3.68 -30.39 -7.71
C GLN A 204 -5.08 -30.90 -8.03
N GLU A 205 -6.10 -30.04 -8.05
CA GLU A 205 -7.47 -30.41 -8.41
C GLU A 205 -7.59 -30.87 -9.87
N ALA A 206 -6.72 -30.40 -10.77
CA ALA A 206 -6.64 -30.79 -12.16
C ALA A 206 -5.72 -32.02 -12.43
N GLY A 207 -5.05 -32.53 -11.40
CA GLY A 207 -4.05 -33.58 -11.54
C GLY A 207 -2.77 -33.12 -12.23
N LEU A 208 -2.44 -31.85 -12.09
CA LEU A 208 -1.25 -31.21 -12.60
C LEU A 208 -0.34 -30.81 -11.41
N GLU A 209 0.92 -30.54 -11.73
CA GLU A 209 1.89 -30.04 -10.76
C GLU A 209 2.78 -28.97 -11.41
N ILE A 210 3.50 -28.21 -10.59
CA ILE A 210 4.49 -27.26 -11.07
C ILE A 210 5.81 -28.01 -11.28
N GLU A 211 6.48 -27.75 -12.41
CA GLU A 211 7.79 -28.38 -12.71
C GLU A 211 8.88 -27.86 -11.75
N ASP A 212 9.99 -28.61 -11.61
CA ASP A 212 11.07 -28.28 -10.66
C ASP A 212 11.64 -26.86 -10.84
N ASN A 213 11.74 -26.36 -12.08
CA ASN A 213 12.16 -24.99 -12.39
C ASN A 213 11.00 -24.02 -12.55
N GLY A 214 9.77 -24.44 -12.27
CA GLY A 214 8.57 -23.66 -12.49
C GLY A 214 8.33 -22.54 -11.46
N LYS A 215 9.22 -22.36 -10.47
CA LYS A 215 9.12 -21.28 -9.48
C LYS A 215 10.39 -20.43 -9.48
N PHE A 216 10.22 -19.13 -9.67
CA PHE A 216 11.30 -18.14 -9.51
C PHE A 216 10.90 -17.10 -8.46
N VAL A 217 11.83 -16.75 -7.59
CA VAL A 217 11.67 -15.72 -6.57
C VAL A 217 12.78 -14.67 -6.74
N GLY A 218 12.41 -13.44 -6.97
CA GLY A 218 13.33 -12.30 -7.17
C GLY A 218 12.76 -11.01 -6.59
N ASN A 219 13.13 -9.86 -7.16
CA ASN A 219 12.52 -8.57 -6.80
C ASN A 219 11.41 -8.22 -7.80
N GLU A 220 10.49 -7.34 -7.38
CA GLU A 220 9.37 -6.86 -8.22
C GLU A 220 9.83 -5.88 -9.32
N THR A 221 10.93 -6.17 -10.00
CA THR A 221 11.49 -5.31 -11.03
C THR A 221 11.34 -5.89 -12.43
N TYR A 222 11.28 -5.01 -13.42
CA TYR A 222 11.34 -5.39 -14.83
C TYR A 222 12.53 -6.29 -15.16
N LYS A 223 13.71 -5.96 -14.59
CA LYS A 223 14.95 -6.72 -14.82
C LYS A 223 14.86 -8.15 -14.26
N ASP A 224 14.28 -8.30 -13.08
CA ASP A 224 14.11 -9.63 -12.48
C ASP A 224 13.04 -10.44 -13.23
N GLY A 225 12.04 -9.79 -13.84
CA GLY A 225 11.12 -10.43 -14.76
C GLY A 225 11.83 -11.06 -15.97
N SER A 226 12.76 -10.33 -16.58
CA SER A 226 13.57 -10.87 -17.69
C SER A 226 14.43 -12.06 -17.26
N ARG A 227 15.06 -11.98 -16.08
CA ARG A 227 15.85 -13.10 -15.50
C ARG A 227 14.98 -14.30 -15.14
N ALA A 228 13.77 -14.04 -14.63
CA ALA A 228 12.80 -15.09 -14.32
C ALA A 228 12.42 -15.86 -15.57
N TYR A 229 12.20 -15.17 -16.70
CA TYR A 229 11.92 -15.84 -17.97
C TYR A 229 13.04 -16.80 -18.37
N GLU A 230 14.30 -16.40 -18.28
CA GLU A 230 15.45 -17.26 -18.58
C GLU A 230 15.46 -18.54 -17.72
N ALA A 231 15.05 -18.43 -16.45
CA ALA A 231 15.01 -19.55 -15.53
C ALA A 231 13.85 -20.51 -15.84
N VAL A 232 12.61 -19.97 -15.93
CA VAL A 232 11.40 -20.82 -16.02
C VAL A 232 11.09 -21.29 -17.46
N SER A 233 11.64 -20.66 -18.48
CA SER A 233 11.37 -20.99 -19.89
C SER A 233 11.93 -22.35 -20.31
N GLN A 234 12.86 -22.92 -19.54
CA GLN A 234 13.45 -24.23 -19.83
C GLN A 234 12.40 -25.34 -19.86
N ASP A 235 11.38 -25.26 -19.02
CA ASP A 235 10.29 -26.23 -18.94
C ASP A 235 9.15 -25.93 -19.92
N LYS A 236 9.28 -24.88 -20.72
CA LYS A 236 8.30 -24.42 -21.73
C LYS A 236 6.89 -24.32 -21.12
N PRO A 237 6.66 -23.43 -20.14
CA PRO A 237 5.36 -23.26 -19.54
C PRO A 237 4.35 -22.71 -20.55
N ASP A 238 3.09 -23.16 -20.46
CA ASP A 238 1.97 -22.56 -21.20
C ASP A 238 1.57 -21.22 -20.60
N VAL A 239 1.76 -21.08 -19.27
CA VAL A 239 1.36 -19.92 -18.49
C VAL A 239 2.42 -19.56 -17.45
N ILE A 240 2.71 -18.27 -17.32
CA ILE A 240 3.46 -17.73 -16.19
C ILE A 240 2.57 -16.77 -15.41
N LEU A 241 2.36 -17.05 -14.12
CA LEU A 241 1.71 -16.14 -13.16
C LEU A 241 2.77 -15.33 -12.46
N CYS A 242 2.64 -13.99 -12.45
CA CYS A 242 3.59 -13.06 -11.84
C CYS A 242 2.92 -12.24 -10.74
N ILE A 243 3.56 -12.11 -9.61
CA ILE A 243 3.00 -11.31 -8.50
C ILE A 243 2.97 -9.80 -8.83
N SER A 244 3.81 -9.33 -9.76
CA SER A 244 3.90 -7.91 -10.12
C SER A 244 3.78 -7.67 -11.63
N ASP A 245 3.23 -6.50 -11.99
CA ASP A 245 3.11 -6.08 -13.39
C ASP A 245 4.49 -5.83 -14.02
N GLU A 246 5.46 -5.28 -13.26
CA GLU A 246 6.80 -5.02 -13.78
C GLU A 246 7.54 -6.31 -14.15
N GLN A 247 7.47 -7.34 -13.28
CA GLN A 247 8.02 -8.66 -13.60
C GLN A 247 7.35 -9.24 -14.83
N ALA A 248 6.02 -9.19 -14.91
CA ALA A 248 5.26 -9.71 -16.04
C ALA A 248 5.63 -9.03 -17.35
N ILE A 249 5.84 -7.72 -17.36
CA ILE A 249 6.31 -6.96 -18.52
C ILE A 249 7.71 -7.39 -18.93
N GLY A 250 8.60 -7.58 -17.95
CA GLY A 250 9.96 -8.09 -18.19
C GLY A 250 9.94 -9.48 -18.87
N ILE A 251 9.06 -10.37 -18.41
CA ILE A 251 8.84 -11.70 -19.00
C ILE A 251 8.30 -11.59 -20.43
N VAL A 252 7.27 -10.77 -20.66
CA VAL A 252 6.69 -10.59 -22.00
C VAL A 252 7.75 -10.14 -23.00
N HIS A 253 8.56 -9.15 -22.63
CA HIS A 253 9.61 -8.65 -23.52
C HIS A 253 10.72 -9.68 -23.74
N ALA A 254 11.19 -10.36 -22.70
CA ALA A 254 12.21 -11.40 -22.83
C ALA A 254 11.73 -12.58 -23.70
N ALA A 255 10.46 -12.97 -23.58
CA ALA A 255 9.84 -13.99 -24.44
C ALA A 255 9.81 -13.54 -25.91
N GLN A 256 9.40 -12.29 -26.17
CA GLN A 256 9.37 -11.72 -27.52
C GLN A 256 10.78 -11.64 -28.14
N ASP A 257 11.77 -11.21 -27.36
CA ASP A 257 13.17 -11.16 -27.78
C ASP A 257 13.72 -12.56 -28.13
N ALA A 258 13.23 -13.60 -27.43
CA ALA A 258 13.53 -15.00 -27.72
C ALA A 258 12.69 -15.58 -28.89
N GLY A 259 11.84 -14.80 -29.54
CA GLY A 259 10.99 -15.23 -30.64
C GLY A 259 9.74 -16.02 -30.23
N VAL A 260 9.39 -16.03 -28.93
CA VAL A 260 8.20 -16.71 -28.39
C VAL A 260 6.98 -15.78 -28.53
N ASN A 261 5.91 -16.30 -29.08
CA ASN A 261 4.69 -15.53 -29.33
C ASN A 261 3.81 -15.49 -28.05
N VAL A 262 3.55 -14.28 -27.55
CA VAL A 262 2.58 -14.04 -26.47
C VAL A 262 1.30 -13.49 -27.11
N PRO A 263 0.14 -14.15 -26.97
CA PRO A 263 -0.18 -15.24 -26.04
C PRO A 263 -0.12 -16.67 -26.65
N ASN A 264 0.25 -16.85 -27.93
CA ASN A 264 0.02 -18.13 -28.60
C ASN A 264 0.91 -19.28 -28.09
N ASP A 265 2.18 -18.97 -27.77
CA ASP A 265 3.13 -19.97 -27.29
C ASP A 265 3.29 -19.88 -25.77
N LEU A 266 3.12 -18.67 -25.19
CA LEU A 266 3.21 -18.40 -23.77
C LEU A 266 2.14 -17.40 -23.37
N GLN A 267 1.41 -17.68 -22.29
CA GLN A 267 0.47 -16.75 -21.66
C GLN A 267 1.10 -16.15 -20.39
N VAL A 268 0.86 -14.87 -20.13
CA VAL A 268 1.39 -14.18 -18.95
C VAL A 268 0.27 -13.42 -18.25
N VAL A 269 0.17 -13.60 -16.93
CA VAL A 269 -0.80 -12.92 -16.08
C VAL A 269 -0.11 -12.31 -14.87
N SER A 270 -0.49 -11.10 -14.49
CA SER A 270 0.01 -10.41 -13.29
C SER A 270 -1.06 -10.21 -12.20
N PHE A 271 -0.68 -9.63 -11.06
CA PHE A 271 -1.57 -9.50 -9.90
C PHE A 271 -1.84 -8.06 -9.45
N ASN A 272 -1.40 -7.02 -10.14
CA ASN A 272 -1.57 -5.65 -9.64
C ASN A 272 -2.57 -4.82 -10.44
N ASN A 273 -2.59 -5.00 -11.76
CA ASN A 273 -3.39 -4.21 -12.70
C ASN A 273 -3.17 -2.69 -12.57
N THR A 274 -1.91 -2.29 -12.40
CA THR A 274 -1.53 -0.88 -12.44
C THR A 274 -1.67 -0.31 -13.87
N ARG A 275 -1.49 0.99 -14.03
CA ARG A 275 -1.49 1.63 -15.37
C ARG A 275 -0.51 1.00 -16.38
N LEU A 276 0.52 0.30 -15.90
CA LEU A 276 1.53 -0.35 -16.75
C LEU A 276 0.94 -1.41 -17.67
N VAL A 277 -0.11 -2.12 -17.25
CA VAL A 277 -0.73 -3.20 -18.05
C VAL A 277 -1.25 -2.71 -19.39
N HIS A 278 -1.60 -1.43 -19.51
CA HIS A 278 -2.07 -0.80 -20.74
C HIS A 278 -0.94 -0.27 -21.62
N MET A 279 0.28 -0.14 -21.09
CA MET A 279 1.44 0.43 -21.78
C MET A 279 2.26 -0.60 -22.54
N VAL A 280 2.18 -1.87 -22.15
CA VAL A 280 2.85 -3.01 -22.83
C VAL A 280 2.06 -3.51 -24.02
N ARG A 281 2.72 -4.18 -24.96
CA ARG A 281 2.10 -4.86 -26.12
C ARG A 281 2.62 -6.30 -26.22
N PRO A 282 1.69 -7.29 -26.25
CA PRO A 282 0.24 -7.16 -26.03
C PRO A 282 -0.11 -6.63 -24.63
N GLN A 283 -1.31 -6.05 -24.45
CA GLN A 283 -1.74 -5.58 -23.14
C GLN A 283 -1.83 -6.73 -22.13
N LEU A 284 -1.36 -6.48 -20.92
CA LEU A 284 -1.20 -7.50 -19.89
C LEU A 284 -2.53 -7.87 -19.23
N SER A 285 -2.83 -9.17 -19.19
CA SER A 285 -3.90 -9.75 -18.37
C SER A 285 -3.49 -9.71 -16.90
N SER A 286 -4.40 -9.35 -16.02
CA SER A 286 -4.05 -9.14 -14.62
C SER A 286 -5.22 -9.35 -13.66
N VAL A 287 -4.93 -9.73 -12.42
CA VAL A 287 -5.85 -9.54 -11.30
C VAL A 287 -5.94 -8.05 -10.99
N THR A 288 -7.13 -7.51 -11.09
CA THR A 288 -7.41 -6.13 -10.69
C THR A 288 -7.63 -6.07 -9.20
N GLN A 289 -6.60 -5.61 -8.48
CA GLN A 289 -6.72 -5.23 -7.09
C GLN A 289 -7.28 -3.80 -7.02
N PRO A 290 -8.19 -3.49 -6.09
CA PRO A 290 -8.69 -2.13 -5.89
C PRO A 290 -7.66 -1.29 -5.10
N LEU A 291 -6.49 -0.99 -5.71
CA LEU A 291 -5.33 -0.41 -5.04
C LEU A 291 -5.67 0.90 -4.30
N TYR A 292 -6.39 1.80 -4.96
CA TYR A 292 -6.87 3.02 -4.33
C TYR A 292 -7.70 2.73 -3.07
N ASP A 293 -8.65 1.77 -3.16
CA ASP A 293 -9.53 1.44 -2.04
C ASP A 293 -8.78 0.74 -0.91
N ILE A 294 -7.76 -0.09 -1.21
CA ILE A 294 -6.91 -0.70 -0.20
C ILE A 294 -6.25 0.38 0.67
N GLY A 295 -5.66 1.40 0.05
CA GLY A 295 -5.07 2.53 0.77
C GLY A 295 -6.12 3.37 1.51
N ALA A 296 -7.24 3.66 0.86
CA ALA A 296 -8.33 4.47 1.40
C ALA A 296 -9.00 3.80 2.62
N VAL A 297 -9.30 2.50 2.52
CA VAL A 297 -9.90 1.72 3.62
C VAL A 297 -8.91 1.55 4.77
N GLY A 298 -7.61 1.35 4.47
CA GLY A 298 -6.56 1.32 5.47
C GLY A 298 -6.51 2.59 6.32
N MET A 299 -6.57 3.75 5.67
CA MET A 299 -6.59 5.03 6.39
C MET A 299 -7.90 5.23 7.20
N ARG A 300 -9.06 4.79 6.68
CA ARG A 300 -10.31 4.82 7.45
C ARG A 300 -10.24 3.92 8.66
N LEU A 301 -9.69 2.72 8.52
CA LEU A 301 -9.50 1.77 9.60
C LEU A 301 -8.58 2.36 10.68
N LEU A 302 -7.44 2.93 10.28
CA LEU A 302 -6.55 3.63 11.20
C LEU A 302 -7.23 4.79 11.92
N THR A 303 -8.06 5.59 11.20
CA THR A 303 -8.79 6.71 11.80
C THR A 303 -9.75 6.25 12.89
N LYS A 304 -10.43 5.11 12.69
CA LYS A 304 -11.28 4.51 13.72
C LYS A 304 -10.49 4.14 14.97
N TYR A 305 -9.34 3.47 14.80
CA TYR A 305 -8.45 3.14 15.92
C TYR A 305 -7.96 4.39 16.67
N MET A 306 -7.56 5.45 15.94
CA MET A 306 -7.13 6.73 16.56
C MET A 306 -8.24 7.47 17.31
N ASN A 307 -9.50 7.11 17.09
CA ASN A 307 -10.67 7.66 17.76
C ASN A 307 -11.29 6.71 18.79
N ASP A 308 -10.61 5.59 19.12
CA ASP A 308 -11.10 4.57 20.07
C ASP A 308 -12.48 4.00 19.67
N GLU A 309 -12.79 3.94 18.36
CA GLU A 309 -14.02 3.34 17.86
C GLU A 309 -13.94 1.81 17.93
N GLN A 310 -15.07 1.16 18.23
CA GLN A 310 -15.14 -0.29 18.18
C GLN A 310 -15.04 -0.79 16.73
N ILE A 311 -14.19 -1.79 16.50
CA ILE A 311 -13.96 -2.41 15.20
C ILE A 311 -14.25 -3.90 15.33
N ASP A 312 -15.32 -4.34 14.66
CA ASP A 312 -15.74 -5.74 14.71
C ASP A 312 -14.92 -6.62 13.76
N GLU A 313 -14.47 -6.07 12.63
CA GLU A 313 -13.69 -6.77 11.60
C GLU A 313 -12.38 -6.01 11.34
N PRO A 314 -11.29 -6.36 12.02
CA PRO A 314 -9.99 -5.71 11.81
C PRO A 314 -9.30 -6.10 10.50
N ASN A 315 -9.65 -7.26 9.93
CA ASN A 315 -9.09 -7.78 8.69
C ASN A 315 -10.11 -7.62 7.56
N VAL A 316 -9.91 -6.61 6.73
CA VAL A 316 -10.82 -6.27 5.63
C VAL A 316 -10.33 -6.90 4.34
N ILE A 317 -11.15 -7.75 3.73
CA ILE A 317 -10.88 -8.35 2.41
C ILE A 317 -11.73 -7.63 1.38
N LEU A 318 -11.08 -6.95 0.45
CA LEU A 318 -11.75 -6.26 -0.66
C LEU A 318 -11.94 -7.18 -1.87
N PRO A 319 -12.98 -6.93 -2.70
CA PRO A 319 -13.20 -7.72 -3.90
C PRO A 319 -12.12 -7.45 -4.95
N TYR A 320 -11.72 -8.48 -5.68
CA TYR A 320 -10.86 -8.40 -6.84
C TYR A 320 -11.64 -8.72 -8.13
N ARG A 321 -11.01 -8.55 -9.28
CA ARG A 321 -11.50 -8.99 -10.59
C ARG A 321 -10.35 -9.56 -11.40
N VAL A 322 -10.66 -10.46 -12.34
CA VAL A 322 -9.67 -10.93 -13.33
C VAL A 322 -9.96 -10.27 -14.65
N GLU A 323 -8.98 -9.56 -15.21
CA GLU A 323 -9.09 -8.91 -16.51
C GLU A 323 -8.20 -9.58 -17.53
N TYR A 324 -8.84 -10.30 -18.46
CA TYR A 324 -8.16 -10.93 -19.58
C TYR A 324 -7.93 -9.92 -20.70
N ARG A 325 -6.70 -9.85 -21.20
CA ARG A 325 -6.27 -8.96 -22.28
C ARG A 325 -5.42 -9.73 -23.31
N GLY A 326 -4.53 -9.03 -24.01
CA GLY A 326 -3.74 -9.57 -25.09
C GLY A 326 -2.66 -10.59 -24.71
N THR A 327 -2.30 -10.75 -23.44
CA THR A 327 -1.31 -11.75 -23.00
C THR A 327 -1.92 -13.10 -22.61
N THR A 328 -3.22 -13.29 -22.77
CA THR A 328 -3.94 -14.58 -22.60
C THR A 328 -4.86 -14.85 -23.78
N LYS A 329 -5.19 -16.15 -24.00
CA LYS A 329 -6.14 -16.61 -25.02
C LYS A 329 -7.59 -16.49 -24.54
#